data_63d76144c6aa2e18653d10e0a73e59d4
#
_entry.id   63d76144c6aa2e18653d10e0a73e59d4
#
_cell.length_a   1.000
_cell.length_b   1.000
_cell.length_c   1.000
_cell.angle_alpha   90.00
_cell.angle_beta   90.00
_cell.angle_gamma   90.00
#
_symmetry.space_group_name_H-M   'P 1'
#
loop_
_entity.id
_entity.type
_entity.pdbx_description
1 polymer ?
#
loop_
_entity_poly.entity_id
_entity_poly.type
_entity_poly.pdbx_seq_one_letter_code
_entity_poly.pdbx_strand_id
1 'polypeptide(L)'
;MRPIVALILSFAAAAAFAAAPQTVVLDVRNMTCALCPITVKKSLEQVPGVASAEVDLDRKTATVKFDPDKTAPAMLVKATTNAGFPSTVRK
;
A
#
# COMPACT_ATOMS: atom_id res chain seq x y z
N MET A 1 -42.00 26.85 0.53
CA MET A 1 -41.57 26.28 1.42
C MET A 1 -41.02 25.06 1.31
N ARG A 2 -40.76 24.55 0.57
CA ARG A 2 -40.39 23.37 0.40
C ARG A 2 -39.12 23.19 -0.19
N PRO A 3 -38.37 24.06 -0.74
CA PRO A 3 -37.07 23.87 -1.38
C PRO A 3 -35.95 23.48 -0.46
N ILE A 4 -36.19 23.49 0.76
CA ILE A 4 -35.16 23.20 1.71
C ILE A 4 -34.62 21.82 1.62
N VAL A 5 -35.42 20.92 1.16
CA VAL A 5 -35.05 19.53 1.15
C VAL A 5 -33.90 19.21 0.22
N ALA A 6 -33.74 19.98 -0.81
CA ALA A 6 -32.74 19.68 -1.80
C ALA A 6 -31.31 19.81 -1.32
N LEU A 7 -31.13 20.57 -0.26
CA LEU A 7 -29.79 20.78 0.19
C LEU A 7 -29.11 19.61 0.77
N ILE A 8 -29.85 18.72 1.31
CA ILE A 8 -29.27 17.62 2.01
C ILE A 8 -28.55 16.66 1.12
N LEU A 9 -28.98 16.54 -0.09
CA LEU A 9 -28.43 15.56 -0.97
C LEU A 9 -27.02 15.79 -1.39
N SER A 10 -26.61 17.03 -1.52
CA SER A 10 -25.28 17.28 -2.03
C SER A 10 -24.19 16.93 -1.05
N PHE A 11 -24.53 16.76 0.19
CA PHE A 11 -23.53 16.47 1.15
C PHE A 11 -23.02 15.04 1.09
N ALA A 12 -23.85 14.12 0.71
CA ALA A 12 -23.46 12.74 0.65
C ALA A 12 -22.41 12.45 -0.42
N ALA A 13 -22.40 13.25 -1.47
CA ALA A 13 -21.47 13.00 -2.56
C ALA A 13 -20.01 13.18 -2.19
N ALA A 14 -19.74 14.03 -1.24
CA ALA A 14 -18.36 14.31 -0.89
C ALA A 14 -17.66 13.12 -0.27
N ALA A 15 -18.38 12.29 0.42
CA ALA A 15 -17.78 11.15 1.07
C ALA A 15 -17.31 10.08 0.09
N ALA A 16 -17.83 10.10 -1.10
CA ALA A 16 -17.49 9.10 -2.09
C ALA A 16 -16.07 9.25 -2.62
N PHE A 17 -15.44 10.38 -2.35
CA PHE A 17 -14.09 10.60 -2.86
C PHE A 17 -13.01 10.25 -1.87
N ALA A 18 -13.31 9.51 -0.85
CA ALA A 18 -12.26 8.99 0.01
C ALA A 18 -11.29 8.21 -0.84
N ALA A 19 -10.02 8.32 -0.54
CA ALA A 19 -8.98 7.72 -1.34
C ALA A 19 -9.20 6.22 -1.50
N ALA A 20 -9.13 5.74 -2.71
CA ALA A 20 -9.21 4.32 -2.99
C ALA A 20 -7.82 3.70 -2.79
N PRO A 21 -7.74 2.51 -2.19
CA PRO A 21 -6.45 1.87 -2.04
C PRO A 21 -5.86 1.52 -3.41
N GLN A 22 -4.55 1.65 -3.50
CA GLN A 22 -3.82 1.27 -4.70
C GLN A 22 -2.99 0.04 -4.40
N THR A 23 -2.65 -0.69 -5.46
CA THR A 23 -1.83 -1.88 -5.35
C THR A 23 -0.56 -1.69 -6.16
N VAL A 24 0.58 -2.03 -5.58
CA VAL A 24 1.85 -1.98 -6.27
C VAL A 24 2.58 -3.31 -6.05
N VAL A 25 3.34 -3.73 -7.04
CA VAL A 25 4.18 -4.91 -6.94
C VAL A 25 5.63 -4.44 -6.93
N LEU A 26 6.37 -4.91 -5.94
CA LEU A 26 7.79 -4.61 -5.81
C LEU A 26 8.61 -5.84 -6.14
N ASP A 27 9.66 -5.67 -6.92
CA ASP A 27 10.67 -6.70 -7.10
C ASP A 27 11.67 -6.56 -5.96
N VAL A 28 11.80 -7.60 -5.14
CA VAL A 28 12.58 -7.54 -3.91
C VAL A 28 13.85 -8.37 -4.08
N ARG A 29 14.98 -7.80 -3.68
CA ARG A 29 16.26 -8.48 -3.75
C ARG A 29 16.64 -9.05 -2.39
N ASN A 30 17.58 -9.97 -2.40
CA ASN A 30 18.13 -10.58 -1.19
C ASN A 30 17.16 -11.50 -0.44
N MET A 31 16.03 -11.84 -1.03
CA MET A 31 15.10 -12.78 -0.41
C MET A 31 15.58 -14.20 -0.70
N THR A 32 16.56 -14.65 0.07
CA THR A 32 17.18 -15.96 -0.17
C THR A 32 16.92 -16.96 0.96
N CYS A 33 16.16 -16.60 1.97
CA CYS A 33 15.89 -17.49 3.09
C CYS A 33 14.39 -17.66 3.31
N ALA A 34 14.03 -18.74 4.01
CA ALA A 34 12.62 -19.03 4.25
C ALA A 34 11.92 -17.98 5.11
N LEU A 35 12.66 -17.27 5.96
CA LEU A 35 12.10 -16.24 6.83
C LEU A 35 12.12 -14.86 6.20
N CYS A 36 12.81 -14.69 5.08
CA CYS A 36 12.90 -13.39 4.43
C CYS A 36 11.53 -12.82 4.04
N PRO A 37 10.59 -13.61 3.49
CA PRO A 37 9.28 -13.06 3.17
C PRO A 37 8.56 -12.48 4.37
N ILE A 38 8.71 -13.10 5.53
CA ILE A 38 8.06 -12.63 6.75
C ILE A 38 8.64 -11.28 7.16
N THR A 39 9.95 -11.14 7.08
CA THR A 39 10.60 -9.88 7.42
C THR A 39 10.19 -8.76 6.48
N VAL A 40 10.15 -9.04 5.17
CA VAL A 40 9.72 -8.06 4.18
C VAL A 40 8.26 -7.66 4.43
N LYS A 41 7.40 -8.63 4.66
CA LYS A 41 6.00 -8.36 4.93
C LYS A 41 5.84 -7.45 6.15
N LYS A 42 6.52 -7.75 7.23
CA LYS A 42 6.44 -6.93 8.43
C LYS A 42 6.96 -5.52 8.20
N SER A 43 8.05 -5.39 7.47
CA SER A 43 8.59 -4.07 7.15
C SER A 43 7.57 -3.22 6.41
N LEU A 44 6.87 -3.82 5.46
CA LEU A 44 5.87 -3.11 4.68
C LEU A 44 4.64 -2.79 5.52
N GLU A 45 4.20 -3.72 6.35
CA GLU A 45 3.01 -3.50 7.17
C GLU A 45 3.21 -2.41 8.21
N GLN A 46 4.44 -2.13 8.59
CA GLN A 46 4.72 -1.07 9.54
C GLN A 46 4.66 0.32 8.94
N VAL A 47 4.62 0.43 7.62
CA VAL A 47 4.53 1.73 6.97
C VAL A 47 3.11 2.26 7.15
N PRO A 48 2.94 3.47 7.72
CA PRO A 48 1.59 4.05 7.83
C PRO A 48 0.94 4.16 6.46
N GLY A 49 -0.30 3.73 6.37
CA GLY A 49 -1.02 3.76 5.10
C GLY A 49 -1.04 2.43 4.36
N VAL A 50 -0.26 1.46 4.79
CA VAL A 50 -0.29 0.13 4.17
C VAL A 50 -1.45 -0.66 4.75
N ALA A 51 -2.33 -1.14 3.87
CA ALA A 51 -3.48 -1.95 4.28
C ALA A 51 -3.11 -3.42 4.36
N SER A 52 -2.32 -3.91 3.42
CA SER A 52 -1.89 -5.31 3.43
C SER A 52 -0.64 -5.47 2.58
N ALA A 53 0.10 -6.53 2.85
CA ALA A 53 1.27 -6.88 2.07
C ALA A 53 1.31 -8.40 1.90
N GLU A 54 1.55 -8.84 0.67
CA GLU A 54 1.70 -10.24 0.33
C GLU A 54 3.06 -10.44 -0.31
N VAL A 55 3.85 -11.37 0.18
CA VAL A 55 5.20 -11.58 -0.31
C VAL A 55 5.31 -12.99 -0.90
N ASP A 56 5.85 -13.07 -2.11
CA ASP A 56 6.04 -14.32 -2.82
C ASP A 56 7.54 -14.60 -2.90
N LEU A 57 7.99 -15.62 -2.20
CA LEU A 57 9.41 -15.97 -2.18
C LEU A 57 9.89 -16.50 -3.53
N ASP A 58 9.07 -17.29 -4.19
CA ASP A 58 9.46 -17.89 -5.46
C ASP A 58 9.68 -16.86 -6.54
N ARG A 59 8.84 -15.86 -6.59
CA ARG A 59 8.95 -14.78 -7.57
C ARG A 59 9.76 -13.60 -7.06
N LYS A 60 10.06 -13.60 -5.79
CA LYS A 60 10.78 -12.50 -5.14
C LYS A 60 10.08 -11.18 -5.34
N THR A 61 8.77 -11.20 -5.12
CA THR A 61 7.94 -10.01 -5.27
C THR A 61 7.13 -9.76 -3.99
N ALA A 62 6.75 -8.52 -3.80
CA ALA A 62 5.86 -8.11 -2.73
C ALA A 62 4.73 -7.31 -3.33
N THR A 63 3.51 -7.73 -3.09
CA THR A 63 2.31 -7.01 -3.54
C THR A 63 1.74 -6.27 -2.36
N VAL A 64 1.63 -4.95 -2.47
CA VAL A 64 1.24 -4.10 -1.35
C VAL A 64 0.01 -3.30 -1.73
N LYS A 65 -0.98 -3.33 -0.85
CA LYS A 65 -2.14 -2.45 -0.95
C LYS A 65 -1.93 -1.31 0.04
N PHE A 66 -2.07 -0.10 -0.43
CA PHE A 66 -1.79 1.07 0.38
C PHE A 66 -2.72 2.22 0.06
N ASP A 67 -2.81 3.15 1.00
CA ASP A 67 -3.59 4.37 0.83
C ASP A 67 -2.67 5.44 0.24
N PRO A 68 -2.93 5.90 -0.99
CA PRO A 68 -2.05 6.87 -1.65
C PRO A 68 -2.01 8.23 -0.96
N ASP A 69 -2.97 8.52 -0.11
CA ASP A 69 -2.95 9.76 0.68
C ASP A 69 -1.99 9.68 1.85
N LYS A 70 -1.62 8.49 2.28
CA LYS A 70 -0.78 8.32 3.46
C LYS A 70 0.64 7.88 3.13
N THR A 71 0.83 7.19 2.03
CA THR A 71 2.14 6.71 1.65
C THR A 71 2.24 6.62 0.13
N ALA A 72 3.41 6.25 -0.35
CA ALA A 72 3.68 6.14 -1.78
C ALA A 72 4.63 4.97 -2.01
N PRO A 73 4.72 4.46 -3.25
CA PRO A 73 5.63 3.35 -3.53
C PRO A 73 7.08 3.62 -3.14
N ALA A 74 7.53 4.86 -3.23
CA ALA A 74 8.89 5.21 -2.82
C ALA A 74 9.14 4.93 -1.33
N MET A 75 8.13 5.13 -0.50
CA MET A 75 8.23 4.85 0.93
C MET A 75 8.29 3.35 1.19
N LEU A 76 7.59 2.57 0.39
CA LEU A 76 7.60 1.12 0.50
C LEU A 76 8.98 0.57 0.13
N VAL A 77 9.57 1.08 -0.94
CA VAL A 77 10.91 0.71 -1.35
C VAL A 77 11.91 1.05 -0.24
N LYS A 78 11.75 2.21 0.36
CA LYS A 78 12.62 2.63 1.44
C LYS A 78 12.51 1.69 2.65
N ALA A 79 11.29 1.28 2.97
CA ALA A 79 11.06 0.38 4.11
C ALA A 79 11.74 -0.97 3.91
N THR A 80 11.62 -1.57 2.73
CA THR A 80 12.26 -2.84 2.46
C THR A 80 13.77 -2.70 2.41
N THR A 81 14.27 -1.62 1.83
CA THR A 81 15.70 -1.36 1.76
C THR A 81 16.30 -1.23 3.15
N ASN A 82 15.63 -0.52 4.05
CA ASN A 82 16.09 -0.37 5.42
C ASN A 82 16.11 -1.69 6.16
N ALA A 83 15.27 -2.62 5.78
CA ALA A 83 15.24 -3.95 6.38
C ALA A 83 16.29 -4.89 5.79
N GLY A 84 17.03 -4.44 4.78
CA GLY A 84 18.05 -5.26 4.13
C GLY A 84 17.60 -5.89 2.82
N PHE A 85 16.44 -5.48 2.30
CA PHE A 85 15.87 -6.07 1.09
C PHE A 85 15.57 -4.99 0.06
N PRO A 86 16.58 -4.51 -0.68
CA PRO A 86 16.33 -3.49 -1.69
C PRO A 86 15.26 -3.94 -2.67
N SER A 87 14.39 -3.02 -3.04
CA SER A 87 13.31 -3.35 -3.97
C SER A 87 13.14 -2.25 -5.00
N THR A 88 12.47 -2.60 -6.09
CA THR A 88 12.10 -1.65 -7.13
C THR A 88 10.64 -1.88 -7.50
N VAL A 89 9.98 -0.82 -7.94
CA VAL A 89 8.59 -0.93 -8.36
C VAL A 89 8.53 -1.63 -9.70
N ARG A 90 7.72 -2.68 -9.77
CA ARG A 90 7.52 -3.39 -11.03
C ARG A 90 6.47 -2.66 -11.85
N LYS A 91 6.76 -2.48 -13.10
CA LYS A 91 5.81 -1.83 -14.02
C LYS A 91 5.15 -2.82 -14.93
#